data_d93f129ca5a07eb5897f799ad10dfba6
#
_entry.id   d93f129ca5a07eb5897f799ad10dfba6
#
_cell.length_a   1.000
_cell.length_b   1.000
_cell.length_c   1.000
_cell.angle_alpha   90.00
_cell.angle_beta   90.00
_cell.angle_gamma   90.00
#
_symmetry.space_group_name_H-M   'P 1'
#
loop_
_entity.id
_entity.type
_entity.pdbx_description
1 polymer ?
#
loop_
_entity_poly.entity_id
_entity_poly.type
_entity_poly.pdbx_seq_one_letter_code
_entity_poly.pdbx_strand_id
1 'polypeptide(L)'
;MPKPPGLKDLKHFGANIACRIRNRPLDSFYEKEFSDAPDALAFLAKVVSMSSTPSSTGLEQGLKPRHVTMLSIAGVIGAGLFVGSGHAIAAAGPAVLLAYAAAGTLVVLVMRMLGEMAVASPDTGSFSTYADRAIGHWAGFTIGWLYWWFWVLVIPLEANAAATILHAWFPGVDIWAFALVITLLLTVTNLFSVKNYGEFEFWFALIKVLAIIGFIGLGLAAIFGFLPTSQVSGVSHLFDSGGFLPNGMGAVLGAILTTMFSFMGTEIVTIAAAESKDPGKQISKATNSVIWRIGLFYLVSIFIVVALVPWNDPTLSNLGSYQTVLERMGIPNAKMIVDIVVLVAVTSCLNSALYTSSRMLFSLGKRGDAPAMSTRTNKSGTPYWAVMLSTGAAFLCTFANYVAPAAVFEFLLASSGAIALLVYLVIAFSQLRMRKQRMARGEKIVFSMWLFPGLTWAVIIFIVAALTIMLFQEAHRVEILATGLLSLMVVAAGLLVSRRRKMEKRGAVVLN
;
A
#
# COMPACT_ATOMS: atom_id res chain seq x y z
N MET A 1 60.56 -10.40 -9.60
CA MET A 1 59.09 -10.29 -9.56
C MET A 1 58.52 -11.03 -10.76
N PRO A 2 57.78 -12.13 -10.61
CA PRO A 2 57.17 -12.82 -11.74
C PRO A 2 55.98 -12.02 -12.26
N LYS A 3 55.77 -12.02 -13.59
CA LYS A 3 54.64 -11.37 -14.28
C LYS A 3 53.33 -12.02 -13.86
N PRO A 4 52.24 -11.26 -13.70
CA PRO A 4 50.92 -11.80 -13.37
C PRO A 4 50.40 -12.69 -14.52
N PRO A 5 49.68 -13.80 -14.20
CA PRO A 5 49.16 -14.72 -15.21
C PRO A 5 48.08 -14.02 -16.09
N GLY A 6 48.08 -14.37 -17.37
CA GLY A 6 47.21 -13.78 -18.39
C GLY A 6 45.75 -14.22 -18.24
N LEU A 7 44.85 -13.40 -18.79
CA LEU A 7 43.38 -13.62 -18.70
C LEU A 7 42.88 -14.99 -19.24
N LYS A 8 43.69 -15.63 -20.12
CA LYS A 8 43.43 -16.97 -20.67
C LYS A 8 43.64 -18.09 -19.66
N ASP A 9 44.65 -17.94 -18.79
CA ASP A 9 45.00 -18.95 -17.78
C ASP A 9 43.98 -18.98 -16.64
N LEU A 10 43.35 -17.85 -16.33
CA LEU A 10 42.26 -17.74 -15.33
C LEU A 10 40.95 -18.41 -15.78
N LYS A 11 40.65 -18.43 -17.08
CA LYS A 11 39.47 -19.12 -17.61
C LYS A 11 39.57 -20.64 -17.55
N HIS A 12 40.76 -21.19 -17.78
CA HIS A 12 41.02 -22.62 -17.66
C HIS A 12 41.05 -23.09 -16.21
N PHE A 13 41.54 -22.25 -15.29
CA PHE A 13 41.54 -22.54 -13.86
C PHE A 13 40.11 -22.55 -13.27
N GLY A 14 39.27 -21.59 -13.64
CA GLY A 14 37.88 -21.52 -13.20
C GLY A 14 37.00 -22.68 -13.72
N ALA A 15 37.23 -23.13 -14.99
CA ALA A 15 36.48 -24.24 -15.57
C ALA A 15 36.82 -25.61 -14.92
N ASN A 16 38.06 -25.81 -14.51
CA ASN A 16 38.49 -27.03 -13.81
C ASN A 16 37.96 -27.10 -12.37
N ILE A 17 37.83 -25.97 -11.67
CA ILE A 17 37.25 -25.92 -10.32
C ILE A 17 35.74 -26.21 -10.38
N ALA A 18 35.01 -25.61 -11.32
CA ALA A 18 33.58 -25.83 -11.50
C ALA A 18 33.20 -27.29 -11.80
N CYS A 19 34.06 -28.00 -12.53
CA CYS A 19 33.86 -29.42 -12.86
C CYS A 19 34.13 -30.36 -11.66
N ARG A 20 35.03 -30.00 -10.75
CA ARG A 20 35.36 -30.79 -9.55
C ARG A 20 34.40 -30.63 -8.39
N ILE A 21 33.76 -29.47 -8.26
CA ILE A 21 32.80 -29.19 -7.16
C ILE A 21 31.46 -29.96 -7.35
N ARG A 22 31.15 -30.41 -8.55
CA ARG A 22 29.85 -31.04 -8.87
C ARG A 22 29.67 -32.45 -8.28
N ASN A 23 30.71 -33.13 -7.78
CA ASN A 23 30.66 -34.56 -7.48
C ASN A 23 31.24 -35.00 -6.10
N ARG A 24 31.50 -34.12 -5.11
CA ARG A 24 31.96 -34.51 -3.77
C ARG A 24 31.39 -33.63 -2.66
N PRO A 25 31.17 -34.13 -1.43
CA PRO A 25 30.74 -33.32 -0.28
C PRO A 25 31.82 -32.33 0.13
N LEU A 26 31.39 -31.10 0.44
CA LEU A 26 32.19 -29.89 0.67
C LEU A 26 33.17 -29.99 1.87
N ASP A 27 32.90 -30.84 2.86
CA ASP A 27 33.64 -30.86 4.12
C ASP A 27 35.06 -31.47 4.03
N SER A 28 35.35 -32.24 2.98
CA SER A 28 36.67 -32.89 2.81
C SER A 28 37.66 -32.11 1.94
N PHE A 29 37.23 -30.97 1.39
CA PHE A 29 38.01 -30.17 0.45
C PHE A 29 38.78 -29.01 1.12
N TYR A 30 38.36 -28.61 2.32
CA TYR A 30 38.89 -27.41 2.97
C TYR A 30 40.21 -27.61 3.71
N GLU A 31 40.56 -28.82 4.12
CA GLU A 31 41.74 -29.02 5.01
C GLU A 31 43.07 -29.27 4.29
N LYS A 32 43.11 -29.58 3.01
CA LYS A 32 44.32 -30.09 2.38
C LYS A 32 44.98 -29.29 1.26
N GLU A 33 44.25 -28.35 0.63
CA GLU A 33 44.80 -27.65 -0.55
C GLU A 33 44.94 -26.10 -0.43
N PHE A 34 44.56 -25.50 0.70
CA PHE A 34 44.52 -24.04 0.83
C PHE A 34 45.33 -23.44 1.98
N SER A 35 46.27 -24.15 2.54
CA SER A 35 47.10 -23.66 3.68
C SER A 35 48.12 -22.56 3.28
N ASP A 36 48.42 -22.39 2.00
CA ASP A 36 49.54 -21.57 1.57
C ASP A 36 49.20 -20.34 0.68
N ALA A 37 47.93 -19.94 0.57
CA ALA A 37 47.56 -18.80 -0.26
C ALA A 37 46.46 -17.89 0.35
N PRO A 38 46.80 -17.02 1.31
CA PRO A 38 45.85 -16.07 1.91
C PRO A 38 45.22 -15.10 0.90
N ASP A 39 45.91 -14.76 -0.19
CA ASP A 39 45.40 -13.85 -1.23
C ASP A 39 44.33 -14.50 -2.12
N ALA A 40 44.35 -15.81 -2.31
CA ALA A 40 43.36 -16.52 -3.09
C ALA A 40 42.02 -16.66 -2.32
N LEU A 41 42.07 -16.80 -1.01
CA LEU A 41 40.87 -16.81 -0.13
C LEU A 41 40.24 -15.42 -0.02
N ALA A 42 41.04 -14.37 0.06
CA ALA A 42 40.57 -12.99 0.04
C ALA A 42 39.92 -12.64 -1.33
N PHE A 43 40.50 -13.12 -2.43
CA PHE A 43 39.92 -12.96 -3.77
C PHE A 43 38.64 -13.76 -3.95
N LEU A 44 38.58 -15.03 -3.48
CA LEU A 44 37.37 -15.84 -3.49
C LEU A 44 36.27 -15.27 -2.59
N ALA A 45 36.61 -14.76 -1.40
CA ALA A 45 35.67 -14.05 -0.54
C ALA A 45 35.12 -12.78 -1.21
N LYS A 46 35.96 -12.07 -1.97
CA LYS A 46 35.55 -10.90 -2.74
C LYS A 46 34.71 -11.27 -3.96
N VAL A 47 35.00 -12.37 -4.64
CA VAL A 47 34.19 -12.93 -5.74
C VAL A 47 32.87 -13.49 -5.22
N VAL A 48 32.85 -14.16 -4.07
CA VAL A 48 31.62 -14.63 -3.40
C VAL A 48 30.80 -13.45 -2.87
N SER A 49 31.43 -12.41 -2.33
CA SER A 49 30.72 -11.17 -1.95
C SER A 49 30.23 -10.36 -3.15
N MET A 50 30.88 -10.46 -4.32
CA MET A 50 30.41 -9.88 -5.60
C MET A 50 29.36 -10.76 -6.28
N SER A 51 29.30 -12.05 -6.01
CA SER A 51 28.26 -12.97 -6.50
C SER A 51 27.04 -13.08 -5.56
N SER A 52 27.13 -12.59 -4.34
CA SER A 52 25.99 -12.32 -3.45
C SER A 52 25.34 -10.97 -3.76
N THR A 53 25.21 -10.60 -5.04
CA THR A 53 24.17 -9.68 -5.48
C THR A 53 22.84 -10.29 -5.06
N PRO A 54 21.98 -9.55 -4.33
CA PRO A 54 20.65 -10.04 -4.02
C PRO A 54 20.01 -10.48 -5.33
N SER A 55 19.42 -11.66 -5.35
CA SER A 55 18.74 -12.21 -6.52
C SER A 55 17.91 -11.11 -7.17
N SER A 56 18.31 -10.67 -8.36
CA SER A 56 17.59 -9.66 -9.11
C SER A 56 16.14 -10.14 -9.20
N THR A 57 15.22 -9.37 -8.67
CA THR A 57 13.78 -9.65 -8.72
C THR A 57 13.25 -9.70 -10.16
N GLY A 58 14.11 -9.46 -11.15
CA GLY A 58 13.75 -9.25 -12.54
C GLY A 58 13.13 -7.86 -12.80
N LEU A 59 12.86 -7.09 -11.75
CA LEU A 59 12.39 -5.71 -11.82
C LEU A 59 13.59 -4.73 -11.79
N GLU A 60 13.42 -3.58 -12.44
CA GLU A 60 14.46 -2.53 -12.46
C GLU A 60 14.58 -1.86 -11.08
N GLN A 61 15.82 -1.70 -10.57
CA GLN A 61 16.10 -0.93 -9.37
C GLN A 61 16.31 0.56 -9.73
N GLY A 62 15.26 1.22 -10.21
CA GLY A 62 15.32 2.59 -10.74
C GLY A 62 14.88 3.68 -9.76
N LEU A 63 14.28 3.34 -8.62
CA LEU A 63 13.74 4.33 -7.68
C LEU A 63 14.83 4.99 -6.84
N LYS A 64 14.83 6.34 -6.85
CA LYS A 64 15.68 7.16 -5.98
C LYS A 64 15.05 7.30 -4.59
N PRO A 65 15.83 7.63 -3.53
CA PRO A 65 15.30 7.87 -2.18
C PRO A 65 14.15 8.89 -2.13
N ARG A 66 14.23 9.97 -2.92
CA ARG A 66 13.16 10.98 -3.01
C ARG A 66 11.86 10.40 -3.57
N HIS A 67 11.95 9.49 -4.55
CA HIS A 67 10.78 8.82 -5.13
C HIS A 67 10.09 7.95 -4.07
N VAL A 68 10.84 7.11 -3.34
CA VAL A 68 10.30 6.26 -2.28
C VAL A 68 9.63 7.10 -1.18
N THR A 69 10.23 8.22 -0.79
CA THR A 69 9.65 9.13 0.20
C THR A 69 8.33 9.72 -0.31
N MET A 70 8.27 10.19 -1.55
CA MET A 70 7.04 10.79 -2.11
C MET A 70 5.98 9.74 -2.44
N LEU A 71 6.36 8.57 -2.94
CA LEU A 71 5.44 7.43 -3.14
C LEU A 71 4.73 7.03 -1.85
N SER A 72 5.44 7.08 -0.72
CA SER A 72 4.84 6.81 0.59
C SER A 72 3.77 7.82 1.01
N ILE A 73 3.68 8.97 0.35
CA ILE A 73 2.65 10.00 0.56
C ILE A 73 1.61 9.94 -0.57
N ALA A 74 2.08 9.79 -1.80
CA ALA A 74 1.26 9.83 -3.00
C ALA A 74 0.19 8.75 -3.04
N GLY A 75 0.55 7.51 -2.73
CA GLY A 75 -0.37 6.37 -2.78
C GLY A 75 -1.46 6.36 -1.70
N VAL A 76 -1.34 7.23 -0.69
CA VAL A 76 -2.28 7.27 0.44
C VAL A 76 -3.32 8.39 0.27
N ILE A 77 -2.90 9.53 -0.28
CA ILE A 77 -3.77 10.72 -0.44
C ILE A 77 -4.49 10.63 -1.78
N GLY A 78 -5.73 10.19 -1.77
CA GLY A 78 -6.65 10.05 -2.91
C GLY A 78 -8.06 10.49 -2.55
N ALA A 79 -9.07 9.91 -3.20
CA ALA A 79 -10.49 10.20 -2.96
C ALA A 79 -10.91 9.97 -1.49
N GLY A 80 -10.26 9.04 -0.79
CA GLY A 80 -10.58 8.76 0.62
C GLY A 80 -10.46 9.97 1.55
N LEU A 81 -9.46 10.83 1.36
CA LEU A 81 -9.28 12.02 2.18
C LEU A 81 -10.20 13.17 1.75
N PHE A 82 -10.33 13.43 0.46
CA PHE A 82 -11.05 14.61 -0.02
C PHE A 82 -12.56 14.40 -0.13
N VAL A 83 -13.00 13.20 -0.54
CA VAL A 83 -14.41 12.85 -0.75
C VAL A 83 -14.92 11.98 0.40
N GLY A 84 -14.25 10.87 0.70
CA GLY A 84 -14.67 9.92 1.73
C GLY A 84 -14.74 10.51 3.13
N SER A 85 -13.94 11.53 3.45
CA SER A 85 -13.97 12.20 4.74
C SER A 85 -15.29 12.95 5.00
N GLY A 86 -15.91 13.54 3.96
CA GLY A 86 -17.21 14.20 4.08
C GLY A 86 -18.30 13.22 4.52
N HIS A 87 -18.35 12.04 3.92
CA HIS A 87 -19.28 10.97 4.31
C HIS A 87 -19.01 10.46 5.74
N ALA A 88 -17.75 10.28 6.12
CA ALA A 88 -17.37 9.85 7.46
C ALA A 88 -17.77 10.88 8.53
N ILE A 89 -17.59 12.19 8.24
CA ILE A 89 -18.01 13.29 9.12
C ILE A 89 -19.54 13.30 9.25
N ALA A 90 -20.27 13.22 8.15
CA ALA A 90 -21.74 13.19 8.17
C ALA A 90 -22.28 11.99 8.97
N ALA A 91 -21.63 10.84 8.92
CA ALA A 91 -22.03 9.64 9.65
C ALA A 91 -21.74 9.71 11.15
N ALA A 92 -20.52 10.13 11.54
CA ALA A 92 -20.04 10.04 12.93
C ALA A 92 -20.08 11.38 13.69
N GLY A 93 -20.33 12.50 13.01
CA GLY A 93 -20.24 13.83 13.59
C GLY A 93 -18.79 14.22 13.92
N PRO A 94 -18.56 15.17 14.84
CA PRO A 94 -17.23 15.57 15.28
C PRO A 94 -16.40 14.42 15.86
N ALA A 95 -17.05 13.39 16.42
CA ALA A 95 -16.42 12.19 16.94
C ALA A 95 -15.72 11.33 15.85
N VAL A 96 -15.87 11.65 14.56
CA VAL A 96 -15.06 11.10 13.46
C VAL A 96 -13.56 11.24 13.74
N LEU A 97 -13.15 12.26 14.52
CA LEU A 97 -11.77 12.41 14.99
C LEU A 97 -11.27 11.19 15.76
N LEU A 98 -12.14 10.56 16.55
CA LEU A 98 -11.81 9.32 17.26
C LEU A 98 -11.61 8.15 16.26
N ALA A 99 -12.44 8.07 15.21
CA ALA A 99 -12.27 7.06 14.17
C ALA A 99 -10.93 7.24 13.42
N TYR A 100 -10.59 8.48 13.02
CA TYR A 100 -9.29 8.79 12.38
C TYR A 100 -8.11 8.53 13.33
N ALA A 101 -8.23 8.88 14.61
CA ALA A 101 -7.18 8.63 15.60
C ALA A 101 -6.98 7.12 15.83
N ALA A 102 -8.05 6.35 15.97
CA ALA A 102 -8.00 4.90 16.15
C ALA A 102 -7.43 4.19 14.91
N ALA A 103 -7.97 4.51 13.72
CA ALA A 103 -7.48 3.96 12.46
C ALA A 103 -6.02 4.37 12.19
N GLY A 104 -5.66 5.63 12.42
CA GLY A 104 -4.30 6.13 12.28
C GLY A 104 -3.31 5.44 13.22
N THR A 105 -3.69 5.24 14.48
CA THR A 105 -2.88 4.49 15.46
C THR A 105 -2.69 3.05 15.00
N LEU A 106 -3.76 2.39 14.55
CA LEU A 106 -3.69 1.04 13.99
C LEU A 106 -2.69 0.98 12.82
N VAL A 107 -2.79 1.92 11.87
CA VAL A 107 -1.89 1.99 10.71
C VAL A 107 -0.43 2.17 11.14
N VAL A 108 -0.14 3.07 12.08
CA VAL A 108 1.21 3.27 12.62
C VAL A 108 1.78 1.98 13.19
N LEU A 109 0.99 1.25 13.99
CA LEU A 109 1.42 -0.01 14.59
C LEU A 109 1.62 -1.11 13.53
N VAL A 110 0.71 -1.23 12.57
CA VAL A 110 0.83 -2.20 11.46
C VAL A 110 2.03 -1.88 10.58
N MET A 111 2.25 -0.61 10.24
CA MET A 111 3.43 -0.20 9.46
C MET A 111 4.73 -0.45 10.21
N ARG A 112 4.73 -0.33 11.54
CA ARG A 112 5.88 -0.69 12.36
C ARG A 112 6.17 -2.19 12.32
N MET A 113 5.12 -3.05 12.37
CA MET A 113 5.23 -4.49 12.21
C MET A 113 5.73 -4.89 10.83
N LEU A 114 5.13 -4.29 9.79
CA LEU A 114 5.51 -4.53 8.40
C LEU A 114 6.96 -4.07 8.14
N GLY A 115 7.33 -2.90 8.64
CA GLY A 115 8.68 -2.36 8.54
C GLY A 115 9.73 -3.27 9.21
N GLU A 116 9.41 -3.89 10.36
CA GLU A 116 10.30 -4.87 11.01
C GLU A 116 10.61 -6.06 10.10
N MET A 117 9.59 -6.59 9.42
CA MET A 117 9.76 -7.71 8.49
C MET A 117 10.48 -7.28 7.22
N ALA A 118 10.11 -6.13 6.67
CA ALA A 118 10.61 -5.64 5.40
C ALA A 118 12.07 -5.13 5.47
N VAL A 119 12.50 -4.55 6.58
CA VAL A 119 13.91 -4.19 6.82
C VAL A 119 14.78 -5.43 6.91
N ALA A 120 14.25 -6.51 7.50
CA ALA A 120 14.98 -7.76 7.63
C ALA A 120 15.11 -8.54 6.32
N SER A 121 14.12 -8.47 5.45
CA SER A 121 14.06 -9.21 4.19
C SER A 121 13.23 -8.44 3.16
N PRO A 122 13.80 -7.40 2.52
CA PRO A 122 13.06 -6.62 1.51
C PRO A 122 12.58 -7.51 0.36
N ASP A 123 11.29 -7.40 0.01
CA ASP A 123 10.65 -8.22 -1.03
C ASP A 123 9.52 -7.44 -1.69
N THR A 124 9.39 -7.49 -3.02
CA THR A 124 8.33 -6.81 -3.78
C THR A 124 6.95 -7.40 -3.54
N GLY A 125 6.87 -8.66 -3.09
CA GLY A 125 5.64 -9.28 -2.60
C GLY A 125 5.29 -8.86 -1.17
N SER A 126 6.22 -8.17 -0.48
CA SER A 126 6.02 -7.60 0.85
C SER A 126 5.31 -8.57 1.82
N PHE A 127 4.25 -8.11 2.48
CA PHE A 127 3.50 -8.90 3.48
C PHE A 127 2.93 -10.22 2.93
N SER A 128 2.65 -10.33 1.63
CA SER A 128 2.22 -11.58 1.01
C SER A 128 3.33 -12.64 1.06
N THR A 129 4.58 -12.24 0.78
CA THR A 129 5.76 -13.13 0.92
C THR A 129 6.04 -13.43 2.40
N TYR A 130 5.86 -12.47 3.29
CA TYR A 130 6.06 -12.70 4.73
C TYR A 130 5.00 -13.63 5.31
N ALA A 131 3.74 -13.52 4.87
CA ALA A 131 2.68 -14.46 5.25
C ALA A 131 2.95 -15.89 4.76
N ASP A 132 3.46 -16.03 3.53
CA ASP A 132 3.88 -17.33 2.99
C ASP A 132 4.94 -18.00 3.87
N ARG A 133 5.97 -17.24 4.27
CA ARG A 133 7.07 -17.72 5.11
C ARG A 133 6.67 -17.96 6.57
N ALA A 134 5.82 -17.10 7.14
CA ALA A 134 5.47 -17.13 8.56
C ALA A 134 4.30 -18.06 8.89
N ILE A 135 3.27 -18.06 8.05
CA ILE A 135 2.01 -18.78 8.31
C ILE A 135 1.92 -20.01 7.42
N GLY A 136 2.25 -19.84 6.14
CA GLY A 136 2.25 -20.88 5.14
C GLY A 136 1.73 -20.41 3.80
N HIS A 137 1.94 -21.23 2.78
CA HIS A 137 1.67 -20.88 1.39
C HIS A 137 0.23 -20.40 1.14
N TRP A 138 -0.77 -21.03 1.76
CA TRP A 138 -2.17 -20.64 1.64
C TRP A 138 -2.41 -19.19 2.11
N ALA A 139 -1.74 -18.75 3.16
CA ALA A 139 -1.89 -17.40 3.70
C ALA A 139 -1.25 -16.35 2.78
N GLY A 140 -0.05 -16.64 2.26
CA GLY A 140 0.61 -15.79 1.27
C GLY A 140 -0.20 -15.67 -0.02
N PHE A 141 -0.77 -16.78 -0.50
CA PHE A 141 -1.69 -16.81 -1.63
C PHE A 141 -2.90 -15.93 -1.38
N THR A 142 -3.60 -16.19 -0.27
CA THR A 142 -4.86 -15.49 0.07
C THR A 142 -4.65 -13.99 0.15
N ILE A 143 -3.66 -13.55 0.93
CA ILE A 143 -3.48 -12.13 1.15
C ILE A 143 -2.96 -11.40 -0.08
N GLY A 144 -2.14 -12.08 -0.90
CA GLY A 144 -1.68 -11.54 -2.17
C GLY A 144 -2.82 -11.28 -3.16
N TRP A 145 -3.75 -12.23 -3.30
CA TRP A 145 -4.92 -12.08 -4.17
C TRP A 145 -5.93 -11.06 -3.64
N LEU A 146 -6.22 -11.03 -2.33
CA LEU A 146 -7.11 -10.02 -1.74
C LEU A 146 -6.54 -8.61 -1.89
N TYR A 147 -5.25 -8.42 -1.70
CA TYR A 147 -4.60 -7.13 -1.87
C TYR A 147 -4.52 -6.70 -3.36
N TRP A 148 -4.25 -7.64 -4.27
CA TRP A 148 -4.35 -7.37 -5.70
C TRP A 148 -5.76 -6.92 -6.08
N TRP A 149 -6.77 -7.63 -5.60
CA TRP A 149 -8.18 -7.29 -5.82
C TRP A 149 -8.54 -5.91 -5.25
N PHE A 150 -8.11 -5.61 -4.03
CA PHE A 150 -8.28 -4.29 -3.43
C PHE A 150 -7.78 -3.18 -4.37
N TRP A 151 -6.56 -3.27 -4.88
CA TRP A 151 -6.00 -2.26 -5.76
C TRP A 151 -6.66 -2.22 -7.14
N VAL A 152 -7.14 -3.34 -7.65
CA VAL A 152 -7.96 -3.38 -8.87
C VAL A 152 -9.28 -2.63 -8.68
N LEU A 153 -9.90 -2.71 -7.50
CA LEU A 153 -11.12 -1.95 -7.17
C LEU A 153 -10.85 -0.44 -6.99
N VAL A 154 -9.68 -0.06 -6.48
CA VAL A 154 -9.28 1.35 -6.33
C VAL A 154 -9.17 2.06 -7.68
N ILE A 155 -8.74 1.37 -8.74
CA ILE A 155 -8.57 1.97 -10.08
C ILE A 155 -9.87 2.61 -10.59
N PRO A 156 -11.01 1.91 -10.71
CA PRO A 156 -12.27 2.54 -11.17
C PRO A 156 -12.80 3.58 -10.21
N LEU A 157 -12.57 3.42 -8.92
CA LEU A 157 -13.01 4.37 -7.90
C LEU A 157 -12.32 5.73 -8.07
N GLU A 158 -11.01 5.75 -8.19
CA GLU A 158 -10.25 6.98 -8.43
C GLU A 158 -10.47 7.54 -9.85
N ALA A 159 -10.63 6.65 -10.86
CA ALA A 159 -10.96 7.07 -12.22
C ALA A 159 -12.32 7.76 -12.30
N ASN A 160 -13.33 7.24 -11.60
CA ASN A 160 -14.67 7.84 -11.55
C ASN A 160 -14.65 9.20 -10.83
N ALA A 161 -13.91 9.31 -9.73
CA ALA A 161 -13.73 10.58 -9.03
C ALA A 161 -13.08 11.66 -9.94
N ALA A 162 -12.02 11.31 -10.67
CA ALA A 162 -11.39 12.19 -11.64
C ALA A 162 -12.35 12.56 -12.80
N ALA A 163 -13.07 11.56 -13.32
CA ALA A 163 -14.01 11.75 -14.43
C ALA A 163 -15.20 12.65 -14.06
N THR A 164 -15.70 12.56 -12.85
CA THR A 164 -16.77 13.42 -12.33
C THR A 164 -16.34 14.90 -12.31
N ILE A 165 -15.12 15.19 -11.89
CA ILE A 165 -14.56 16.54 -11.89
C ILE A 165 -14.44 17.05 -13.34
N LEU A 166 -13.89 16.24 -14.25
CA LEU A 166 -13.74 16.64 -15.65
C LEU A 166 -15.09 16.82 -16.36
N HIS A 167 -16.07 15.99 -16.06
CA HIS A 167 -17.43 16.15 -16.58
C HIS A 167 -18.07 17.46 -16.11
N ALA A 168 -17.84 17.87 -14.86
CA ALA A 168 -18.30 19.17 -14.37
C ALA A 168 -17.68 20.36 -15.14
N TRP A 169 -16.44 20.22 -15.62
CA TRP A 169 -15.78 21.23 -16.46
C TRP A 169 -16.18 21.14 -17.94
N PHE A 170 -16.44 19.93 -18.44
CA PHE A 170 -16.77 19.64 -19.84
C PHE A 170 -18.02 18.76 -19.93
N PRO A 171 -19.24 19.32 -19.72
CA PRO A 171 -20.49 18.54 -19.64
C PRO A 171 -20.88 17.80 -20.94
N GLY A 172 -20.28 18.19 -22.07
CA GLY A 172 -20.51 17.53 -23.35
C GLY A 172 -19.84 16.17 -23.52
N VAL A 173 -19.02 15.72 -22.56
CA VAL A 173 -18.34 14.42 -22.58
C VAL A 173 -18.81 13.59 -21.39
N ASP A 174 -19.22 12.37 -21.65
CA ASP A 174 -19.72 11.46 -20.62
C ASP A 174 -18.63 11.08 -19.60
N ILE A 175 -19.03 10.83 -18.35
CA ILE A 175 -18.14 10.42 -17.24
C ILE A 175 -17.32 9.19 -17.61
N TRP A 176 -17.96 8.17 -18.22
CA TRP A 176 -17.28 6.93 -18.60
C TRP A 176 -16.14 7.16 -19.60
N ALA A 177 -16.28 8.13 -20.51
CA ALA A 177 -15.26 8.43 -21.50
C ALA A 177 -14.00 9.04 -20.85
N PHE A 178 -14.19 9.96 -19.88
CA PHE A 178 -13.08 10.49 -19.09
C PHE A 178 -12.41 9.41 -18.26
N ALA A 179 -13.17 8.55 -17.57
CA ALA A 179 -12.63 7.44 -16.78
C ALA A 179 -11.81 6.47 -17.66
N LEU A 180 -12.32 6.15 -18.85
CA LEU A 180 -11.60 5.31 -19.82
C LEU A 180 -10.28 5.95 -20.25
N VAL A 181 -10.31 7.21 -20.69
CA VAL A 181 -9.13 7.94 -21.19
C VAL A 181 -8.06 8.04 -20.10
N ILE A 182 -8.43 8.46 -18.89
CA ILE A 182 -7.49 8.58 -17.76
C ILE A 182 -6.85 7.23 -17.45
N THR A 183 -7.66 6.17 -17.35
CA THR A 183 -7.15 4.83 -17.04
C THR A 183 -6.20 4.33 -18.13
N LEU A 184 -6.52 4.55 -19.41
CA LEU A 184 -5.64 4.19 -20.53
C LEU A 184 -4.33 4.97 -20.50
N LEU A 185 -4.37 6.29 -20.32
CA LEU A 185 -3.18 7.14 -20.24
C LEU A 185 -2.24 6.68 -19.12
N LEU A 186 -2.79 6.42 -17.93
CA LEU A 186 -1.99 5.97 -16.79
C LEU A 186 -1.52 4.52 -16.94
N THR A 187 -2.26 3.67 -17.64
CA THR A 187 -1.77 2.34 -18.01
C THR A 187 -0.55 2.45 -18.91
N VAL A 188 -0.59 3.32 -19.92
CA VAL A 188 0.55 3.57 -20.80
C VAL A 188 1.76 4.08 -20.01
N THR A 189 1.58 5.03 -19.07
CA THR A 189 2.69 5.50 -18.22
C THR A 189 3.29 4.39 -17.37
N ASN A 190 2.48 3.46 -16.86
CA ASN A 190 2.94 2.30 -16.10
C ASN A 190 3.67 1.23 -16.93
N LEU A 191 3.55 1.26 -18.27
CA LEU A 191 4.31 0.39 -19.17
C LEU A 191 5.73 0.91 -19.46
N PHE A 192 6.03 2.17 -19.14
CA PHE A 192 7.37 2.74 -19.21
C PHE A 192 8.27 2.26 -18.04
N SER A 193 9.39 2.95 -17.82
CA SER A 193 10.31 2.59 -16.74
C SER A 193 9.80 3.01 -15.36
N VAL A 194 10.20 2.25 -14.34
CA VAL A 194 9.94 2.57 -12.92
C VAL A 194 10.51 3.94 -12.52
N LYS A 195 11.60 4.38 -13.16
CA LYS A 195 12.19 5.71 -12.93
C LYS A 195 11.23 6.82 -13.34
N ASN A 196 10.61 6.71 -14.51
CA ASN A 196 9.64 7.71 -15.00
C ASN A 196 8.40 7.74 -14.10
N TYR A 197 7.88 6.57 -13.72
CA TYR A 197 6.81 6.45 -12.73
C TYR A 197 7.16 7.22 -11.45
N GLY A 198 8.36 7.01 -10.89
CA GLY A 198 8.81 7.69 -9.66
C GLY A 198 8.91 9.21 -9.81
N GLU A 199 9.32 9.75 -10.97
CA GLU A 199 9.37 11.20 -11.21
C GLU A 199 7.95 11.81 -11.30
N PHE A 200 6.99 11.16 -11.98
CA PHE A 200 5.59 11.61 -12.01
C PHE A 200 4.99 11.65 -10.62
N GLU A 201 5.13 10.57 -9.86
CA GLU A 201 4.60 10.50 -8.49
C GLU A 201 5.25 11.50 -7.54
N PHE A 202 6.52 11.83 -7.74
CA PHE A 202 7.20 12.87 -6.97
C PHE A 202 6.49 14.23 -7.11
N TRP A 203 6.19 14.67 -8.33
CA TRP A 203 5.55 15.95 -8.58
C TRP A 203 4.09 15.95 -8.12
N PHE A 204 3.35 14.89 -8.37
CA PHE A 204 1.98 14.77 -7.89
C PHE A 204 1.91 14.79 -6.36
N ALA A 205 2.79 14.06 -5.68
CA ALA A 205 2.86 14.08 -4.22
C ALA A 205 3.20 15.47 -3.67
N LEU A 206 4.11 16.19 -4.31
CA LEU A 206 4.50 17.54 -3.91
C LEU A 206 3.30 18.50 -3.97
N ILE A 207 2.51 18.46 -5.04
CA ILE A 207 1.29 19.28 -5.17
C ILE A 207 0.30 18.96 -4.06
N LYS A 208 0.04 17.68 -3.77
CA LYS A 208 -0.84 17.25 -2.67
C LYS A 208 -0.38 17.77 -1.32
N VAL A 209 0.90 17.63 -1.02
CA VAL A 209 1.49 18.07 0.25
C VAL A 209 1.35 19.58 0.41
N LEU A 210 1.68 20.36 -0.62
CA LEU A 210 1.55 21.82 -0.60
C LEU A 210 0.09 22.24 -0.43
N ALA A 211 -0.84 21.59 -1.12
CA ALA A 211 -2.27 21.88 -1.01
C ALA A 211 -2.81 21.63 0.41
N ILE A 212 -2.44 20.48 1.02
CA ILE A 212 -2.89 20.16 2.39
C ILE A 212 -2.26 21.11 3.41
N ILE A 213 -0.96 21.43 3.29
CA ILE A 213 -0.31 22.41 4.18
C ILE A 213 -0.97 23.79 4.02
N GLY A 214 -1.25 24.21 2.79
CA GLY A 214 -1.99 25.45 2.53
C GLY A 214 -3.38 25.44 3.16
N PHE A 215 -4.14 24.36 3.00
CA PHE A 215 -5.45 24.19 3.62
C PHE A 215 -5.35 24.26 5.16
N ILE A 216 -4.38 23.58 5.77
CA ILE A 216 -4.15 23.63 7.23
C ILE A 216 -3.82 25.04 7.68
N GLY A 217 -2.94 25.73 6.95
CA GLY A 217 -2.57 27.12 7.28
C GLY A 217 -3.76 28.07 7.23
N LEU A 218 -4.56 28.02 6.16
CA LEU A 218 -5.78 28.82 6.00
C LEU A 218 -6.83 28.46 7.06
N GLY A 219 -7.05 27.17 7.31
CA GLY A 219 -7.99 26.69 8.31
C GLY A 219 -7.64 27.13 9.72
N LEU A 220 -6.38 27.05 10.10
CA LEU A 220 -5.92 27.57 11.41
C LEU A 220 -6.08 29.09 11.47
N ALA A 221 -5.75 29.83 10.41
CA ALA A 221 -5.96 31.27 10.35
C ALA A 221 -7.45 31.63 10.53
N ALA A 222 -8.37 30.86 9.92
CA ALA A 222 -9.81 31.05 10.11
C ALA A 222 -10.25 30.73 11.56
N ILE A 223 -9.80 29.62 12.14
CA ILE A 223 -10.11 29.25 13.54
C ILE A 223 -9.70 30.36 14.51
N PHE A 224 -8.51 30.95 14.34
CA PHE A 224 -8.01 32.02 15.20
C PHE A 224 -8.55 33.42 14.83
N GLY A 225 -9.43 33.53 13.83
CA GLY A 225 -10.01 34.81 13.39
C GLY A 225 -9.04 35.73 12.63
N PHE A 226 -7.93 35.21 12.11
CA PHE A 226 -6.96 35.98 11.33
C PHE A 226 -7.32 36.11 9.85
N LEU A 227 -8.40 35.47 9.41
CA LEU A 227 -8.85 35.50 8.02
C LEU A 227 -10.07 36.43 7.87
N PRO A 228 -9.91 37.68 7.36
CA PRO A 228 -11.00 38.66 7.29
C PRO A 228 -12.16 38.24 6.40
N THR A 229 -11.91 37.40 5.42
CA THR A 229 -12.91 36.89 4.47
C THR A 229 -13.74 35.75 5.02
N SER A 230 -13.31 35.14 6.12
CA SER A 230 -13.95 33.95 6.66
C SER A 230 -15.29 34.30 7.34
N GLN A 231 -16.34 33.56 6.95
CA GLN A 231 -17.65 33.61 7.59
C GLN A 231 -17.73 32.74 8.84
N VAL A 232 -16.69 31.93 9.09
CA VAL A 232 -16.62 30.96 10.19
C VAL A 232 -15.33 31.13 10.97
N SER A 233 -15.40 30.95 12.28
CA SER A 233 -14.25 31.04 13.18
C SER A 233 -14.46 30.22 14.45
N GLY A 234 -13.38 29.96 15.18
CA GLY A 234 -13.44 29.19 16.43
C GLY A 234 -13.65 27.70 16.21
N VAL A 235 -14.11 27.02 17.25
CA VAL A 235 -14.28 25.55 17.31
C VAL A 235 -15.67 25.14 17.81
N SER A 236 -16.66 26.05 17.78
CA SER A 236 -17.99 25.83 18.35
C SER A 236 -18.72 24.66 17.69
N HIS A 237 -18.55 24.47 16.40
CA HIS A 237 -19.21 23.38 15.66
C HIS A 237 -18.83 21.96 16.12
N LEU A 238 -17.78 21.83 16.93
CA LEU A 238 -17.47 20.56 17.60
C LEU A 238 -18.54 20.14 18.62
N PHE A 239 -19.33 21.11 19.14
CA PHE A 239 -20.24 20.86 20.25
C PHE A 239 -21.68 21.34 19.98
N ASP A 240 -21.91 22.16 18.95
CA ASP A 240 -23.21 22.80 18.69
C ASP A 240 -24.30 21.79 18.33
N SER A 241 -24.23 21.08 17.26
CA SER A 241 -25.32 20.26 16.72
C SER A 241 -25.43 18.85 17.36
N GLY A 242 -25.79 18.77 18.63
CA GLY A 242 -25.92 17.50 19.36
C GLY A 242 -24.67 17.05 20.10
N GLY A 243 -23.70 17.94 20.27
CA GLY A 243 -22.44 17.69 21.00
C GLY A 243 -21.39 16.97 20.18
N PHE A 244 -20.33 16.53 20.86
CA PHE A 244 -19.18 15.88 20.20
C PHE A 244 -19.50 14.49 19.63
N LEU A 245 -20.47 13.77 20.20
CA LEU A 245 -20.84 12.39 19.84
C LEU A 245 -22.34 12.28 19.48
N PRO A 246 -22.83 13.02 18.47
CA PRO A 246 -24.27 13.14 18.19
C PRO A 246 -24.92 11.81 17.78
N ASN A 247 -24.20 10.95 17.08
CA ASN A 247 -24.70 9.69 16.54
C ASN A 247 -24.22 8.45 17.33
N GLY A 248 -23.62 8.68 18.51
CA GLY A 248 -23.16 7.62 19.39
C GLY A 248 -21.90 6.89 18.93
N MET A 249 -21.37 6.01 19.79
CA MET A 249 -20.13 5.27 19.53
C MET A 249 -20.27 4.27 18.36
N GLY A 250 -21.48 3.76 18.10
CA GLY A 250 -21.74 2.87 16.96
C GLY A 250 -21.39 3.50 15.62
N ALA A 251 -21.74 4.77 15.42
CA ALA A 251 -21.40 5.52 14.21
C ALA A 251 -19.88 5.75 14.06
N VAL A 252 -19.18 5.99 15.16
CA VAL A 252 -17.71 6.12 15.17
C VAL A 252 -17.05 4.81 14.72
N LEU A 253 -17.52 3.67 15.24
CA LEU A 253 -17.02 2.35 14.84
C LEU A 253 -17.30 2.05 13.36
N GLY A 254 -18.49 2.41 12.87
CA GLY A 254 -18.83 2.31 11.44
C GLY A 254 -17.91 3.17 10.57
N ALA A 255 -17.60 4.39 11.00
CA ALA A 255 -16.70 5.29 10.28
C ALA A 255 -15.26 4.76 10.19
N ILE A 256 -14.84 3.78 11.01
CA ILE A 256 -13.51 3.17 10.92
C ILE A 256 -13.28 2.52 9.54
N LEU A 257 -14.29 1.86 8.93
CA LEU A 257 -14.12 1.27 7.59
C LEU A 257 -13.79 2.33 6.53
N THR A 258 -14.56 3.42 6.51
CA THR A 258 -14.34 4.53 5.58
C THR A 258 -12.99 5.21 5.82
N THR A 259 -12.62 5.41 7.10
CA THR A 259 -11.32 5.98 7.45
C THR A 259 -10.16 5.05 7.12
N MET A 260 -10.33 3.73 7.25
CA MET A 260 -9.31 2.75 6.85
C MET A 260 -8.98 2.82 5.36
N PHE A 261 -9.99 3.03 4.50
CA PHE A 261 -9.75 3.26 3.08
C PHE A 261 -8.82 4.46 2.84
N SER A 262 -9.01 5.55 3.61
CA SER A 262 -8.16 6.76 3.50
C SER A 262 -6.69 6.52 3.90
N PHE A 263 -6.36 5.45 4.61
CA PHE A 263 -5.00 5.13 5.04
C PHE A 263 -4.33 4.01 4.24
N MET A 264 -5.10 3.27 3.44
CA MET A 264 -4.53 2.26 2.55
C MET A 264 -3.60 2.91 1.53
N GLY A 265 -2.50 2.22 1.23
CA GLY A 265 -1.42 2.75 0.42
C GLY A 265 -0.16 3.12 1.22
N THR A 266 -0.25 3.25 2.57
CA THR A 266 0.95 3.45 3.41
C THR A 266 1.95 2.31 3.27
N GLU A 267 1.48 1.09 3.05
CA GLU A 267 2.26 -0.13 2.87
C GLU A 267 2.96 -0.23 1.50
N ILE A 268 2.52 0.54 0.49
CA ILE A 268 3.16 0.59 -0.85
C ILE A 268 4.65 0.89 -0.74
N VAL A 269 5.04 1.68 0.25
CA VAL A 269 6.45 2.02 0.46
C VAL A 269 7.34 0.80 0.65
N THR A 270 6.83 -0.29 1.23
CA THR A 270 7.62 -1.52 1.42
C THR A 270 7.81 -2.28 0.11
N ILE A 271 6.85 -2.18 -0.81
CA ILE A 271 6.93 -2.71 -2.17
C ILE A 271 7.89 -1.86 -3.01
N ALA A 272 7.68 -0.54 -3.03
CA ALA A 272 8.48 0.39 -3.82
C ALA A 272 9.94 0.47 -3.33
N ALA A 273 10.18 0.42 -2.01
CA ALA A 273 11.51 0.43 -1.47
C ALA A 273 12.33 -0.81 -1.86
N ALA A 274 11.69 -1.95 -2.12
CA ALA A 274 12.37 -3.14 -2.63
C ALA A 274 12.97 -2.92 -4.05
N GLU A 275 12.46 -1.94 -4.80
CA GLU A 275 12.98 -1.50 -6.10
C GLU A 275 14.00 -0.34 -5.97
N SER A 276 14.50 -0.04 -4.76
CA SER A 276 15.52 0.99 -4.49
C SER A 276 16.88 0.38 -4.17
N LYS A 277 17.96 1.22 -4.24
CA LYS A 277 19.34 0.77 -3.98
C LYS A 277 19.62 0.41 -2.51
N ASP A 278 18.88 0.99 -1.56
CA ASP A 278 19.04 0.77 -0.11
C ASP A 278 17.67 0.55 0.55
N PRO A 279 17.05 -0.63 0.33
CA PRO A 279 15.67 -0.89 0.75
C PRO A 279 15.46 -0.73 2.25
N GLY A 280 16.33 -1.29 3.08
CA GLY A 280 16.17 -1.30 4.54
C GLY A 280 16.15 0.09 5.14
N LYS A 281 17.04 0.99 4.69
CA LYS A 281 17.09 2.38 5.13
C LYS A 281 15.86 3.17 4.68
N GLN A 282 15.42 2.97 3.44
CA GLN A 282 14.23 3.64 2.90
C GLN A 282 12.96 3.22 3.63
N ILE A 283 12.77 1.92 3.86
CA ILE A 283 11.64 1.37 4.62
C ILE A 283 11.61 1.95 6.03
N SER A 284 12.75 1.92 6.74
CA SER A 284 12.85 2.43 8.11
C SER A 284 12.50 3.93 8.18
N LYS A 285 13.04 4.75 7.27
CA LYS A 285 12.74 6.19 7.20
C LYS A 285 11.27 6.45 6.89
N ALA A 286 10.72 5.77 5.91
CA ALA A 286 9.33 5.95 5.50
C ALA A 286 8.36 5.51 6.60
N THR A 287 8.59 4.35 7.23
CA THR A 287 7.76 3.86 8.34
C THR A 287 7.74 4.85 9.51
N ASN A 288 8.89 5.40 9.91
CA ASN A 288 8.94 6.40 10.97
C ASN A 288 8.20 7.70 10.61
N SER A 289 8.14 8.05 9.33
CA SER A 289 7.44 9.25 8.87
C SER A 289 5.91 9.12 8.83
N VAL A 290 5.37 7.90 8.91
CA VAL A 290 3.90 7.65 8.88
C VAL A 290 3.19 8.37 10.01
N ILE A 291 3.77 8.42 11.22
CA ILE A 291 3.19 9.09 12.39
C ILE A 291 2.88 10.56 12.09
N TRP A 292 3.88 11.29 11.58
CA TRP A 292 3.72 12.71 11.26
C TRP A 292 2.75 12.96 10.11
N ARG A 293 2.76 12.06 9.11
CA ARG A 293 1.82 12.17 7.99
C ARG A 293 0.37 11.99 8.43
N ILE A 294 0.10 10.97 9.24
CA ILE A 294 -1.24 10.73 9.78
C ILE A 294 -1.66 11.88 10.71
N GLY A 295 -0.80 12.27 11.64
CA GLY A 295 -1.11 13.36 12.56
C GLY A 295 -1.41 14.66 11.82
N LEU A 296 -0.51 15.11 10.96
CA LEU A 296 -0.63 16.40 10.28
C LEU A 296 -1.66 16.39 9.15
N PHE A 297 -1.56 15.43 8.19
CA PHE A 297 -2.38 15.49 6.98
C PHE A 297 -3.81 15.00 7.17
N TYR A 298 -4.05 14.13 8.15
CA TYR A 298 -5.41 13.61 8.40
C TYR A 298 -6.03 14.22 9.64
N LEU A 299 -5.47 14.02 10.83
CA LEU A 299 -6.12 14.48 12.07
C LEU A 299 -6.28 15.99 12.12
N VAL A 300 -5.23 16.77 11.78
CA VAL A 300 -5.33 18.24 11.80
C VAL A 300 -6.28 18.74 10.70
N SER A 301 -6.25 18.16 9.51
CA SER A 301 -7.15 18.55 8.43
C SER A 301 -8.61 18.28 8.79
N ILE A 302 -8.93 17.08 9.27
CA ILE A 302 -10.29 16.71 9.66
C ILE A 302 -10.76 17.52 10.86
N PHE A 303 -9.86 17.81 11.83
CA PHE A 303 -10.16 18.71 12.93
C PHE A 303 -10.59 20.10 12.43
N ILE A 304 -9.89 20.67 11.46
CA ILE A 304 -10.25 21.96 10.85
C ILE A 304 -11.64 21.89 10.20
N VAL A 305 -11.93 20.79 9.47
CA VAL A 305 -13.24 20.63 8.85
C VAL A 305 -14.36 20.64 9.89
N VAL A 306 -14.27 19.79 10.91
CA VAL A 306 -15.33 19.68 11.93
C VAL A 306 -15.38 20.87 12.89
N ALA A 307 -14.33 21.67 12.97
CA ALA A 307 -14.31 22.91 13.72
C ALA A 307 -15.03 24.05 13.00
N LEU A 308 -14.89 24.13 11.67
CA LEU A 308 -15.38 25.24 10.86
C LEU A 308 -16.70 24.97 10.13
N VAL A 309 -17.13 23.70 10.02
CA VAL A 309 -18.37 23.33 9.34
C VAL A 309 -19.21 22.41 10.23
N PRO A 310 -20.52 22.67 10.39
CA PRO A 310 -21.42 21.75 11.07
C PRO A 310 -21.40 20.38 10.41
N TRP A 311 -21.30 19.32 11.21
CA TRP A 311 -21.17 17.94 10.72
C TRP A 311 -22.38 17.48 9.87
N ASN A 312 -23.55 18.04 10.10
CA ASN A 312 -24.82 17.76 9.41
C ASN A 312 -25.05 18.64 8.18
N ASP A 313 -24.05 19.41 7.76
CA ASP A 313 -24.12 20.19 6.52
C ASP A 313 -24.10 19.23 5.31
N PRO A 314 -25.17 19.24 4.47
CA PRO A 314 -25.26 18.34 3.32
C PRO A 314 -24.16 18.56 2.28
N THR A 315 -23.52 19.73 2.26
CA THR A 315 -22.42 20.04 1.34
C THR A 315 -21.18 19.18 1.62
N LEU A 316 -20.98 18.73 2.85
CA LEU A 316 -19.86 17.84 3.21
C LEU A 316 -19.87 16.53 2.40
N SER A 317 -21.05 15.91 2.24
CA SER A 317 -21.17 14.68 1.45
C SER A 317 -21.24 14.93 -0.06
N ASN A 318 -21.81 16.07 -0.48
CA ASN A 318 -22.05 16.37 -1.88
C ASN A 318 -20.85 17.01 -2.59
N LEU A 319 -20.17 17.96 -1.92
CA LEU A 319 -19.05 18.72 -2.49
C LEU A 319 -17.68 18.25 -1.96
N GLY A 320 -17.69 17.49 -0.85
CA GLY A 320 -16.48 17.10 -0.15
C GLY A 320 -16.05 18.09 0.94
N SER A 321 -15.31 17.58 1.90
CA SER A 321 -14.96 18.31 3.13
C SER A 321 -14.09 19.54 2.91
N TYR A 322 -13.09 19.45 2.05
CA TYR A 322 -12.15 20.55 1.79
C TYR A 322 -12.79 21.70 1.02
N GLN A 323 -13.61 21.41 0.01
CA GLN A 323 -14.31 22.44 -0.76
C GLN A 323 -15.27 23.22 0.14
N THR A 324 -16.08 22.50 0.92
CA THR A 324 -17.05 23.12 1.84
C THR A 324 -16.37 24.10 2.80
N VAL A 325 -15.23 23.72 3.38
CA VAL A 325 -14.47 24.59 4.30
C VAL A 325 -13.94 25.83 3.58
N LEU A 326 -13.32 25.68 2.42
CA LEU A 326 -12.76 26.82 1.67
C LEU A 326 -13.84 27.81 1.22
N GLU A 327 -15.04 27.32 0.83
CA GLU A 327 -16.19 28.15 0.51
C GLU A 327 -16.67 28.95 1.74
N ARG A 328 -16.77 28.29 2.92
CA ARG A 328 -17.13 28.95 4.19
C ARG A 328 -16.09 29.96 4.67
N MET A 329 -14.82 29.75 4.33
CA MET A 329 -13.76 30.74 4.57
C MET A 329 -13.77 31.93 3.58
N GLY A 330 -14.67 31.92 2.58
CA GLY A 330 -14.76 32.99 1.58
C GLY A 330 -13.58 33.03 0.61
N ILE A 331 -12.93 31.87 0.36
CA ILE A 331 -11.81 31.79 -0.58
C ILE A 331 -12.35 31.86 -2.02
N PRO A 332 -11.92 32.86 -2.82
CA PRO A 332 -12.36 32.98 -4.22
C PRO A 332 -11.98 31.73 -5.02
N ASN A 333 -12.89 31.29 -5.89
CA ASN A 333 -12.70 30.09 -6.74
C ASN A 333 -12.34 28.81 -5.95
N ALA A 334 -12.79 28.66 -4.69
CA ALA A 334 -12.52 27.52 -3.83
C ALA A 334 -12.79 26.18 -4.55
N LYS A 335 -13.93 26.08 -5.23
CA LYS A 335 -14.29 24.90 -6.03
C LYS A 335 -13.21 24.52 -7.03
N MET A 336 -12.78 25.46 -7.87
CA MET A 336 -11.78 25.20 -8.92
C MET A 336 -10.44 24.80 -8.33
N ILE A 337 -10.01 25.43 -7.23
CA ILE A 337 -8.76 25.10 -6.54
C ILE A 337 -8.82 23.66 -6.02
N VAL A 338 -9.92 23.31 -5.35
CA VAL A 338 -10.08 21.95 -4.81
C VAL A 338 -10.22 20.92 -5.91
N ASP A 339 -11.00 21.19 -6.95
CA ASP A 339 -11.15 20.30 -8.10
C ASP A 339 -9.79 19.97 -8.74
N ILE A 340 -8.90 20.95 -8.93
CA ILE A 340 -7.55 20.73 -9.47
C ILE A 340 -6.72 19.85 -8.52
N VAL A 341 -6.75 20.16 -7.22
CA VAL A 341 -6.00 19.39 -6.22
C VAL A 341 -6.50 17.94 -6.12
N VAL A 342 -7.82 17.77 -6.09
CA VAL A 342 -8.44 16.43 -6.03
C VAL A 342 -8.15 15.67 -7.32
N LEU A 343 -8.28 16.30 -8.50
CA LEU A 343 -7.96 15.66 -9.78
C LEU A 343 -6.51 15.14 -9.82
N VAL A 344 -5.55 15.94 -9.35
CA VAL A 344 -4.15 15.51 -9.22
C VAL A 344 -4.03 14.38 -8.20
N ALA A 345 -4.75 14.46 -7.08
CA ALA A 345 -4.67 13.48 -6.02
C ALA A 345 -5.21 12.10 -6.45
N VAL A 346 -6.40 12.07 -7.05
CA VAL A 346 -7.03 10.83 -7.50
C VAL A 346 -6.29 10.22 -8.69
N THR A 347 -5.79 11.04 -9.62
CA THR A 347 -4.96 10.58 -10.75
C THR A 347 -3.67 9.91 -10.27
N SER A 348 -2.98 10.50 -9.29
CA SER A 348 -1.79 9.93 -8.69
C SER A 348 -2.11 8.66 -7.89
N CYS A 349 -3.22 8.61 -7.14
CA CYS A 349 -3.64 7.41 -6.42
C CYS A 349 -3.94 6.25 -7.40
N LEU A 350 -4.65 6.53 -8.49
CA LEU A 350 -4.91 5.57 -9.57
C LEU A 350 -3.60 5.06 -10.19
N ASN A 351 -2.65 5.94 -10.46
CA ASN A 351 -1.34 5.56 -10.98
C ASN A 351 -0.59 4.63 -10.02
N SER A 352 -0.64 4.93 -8.71
CA SER A 352 -0.09 4.08 -7.65
C SER A 352 -0.84 2.75 -7.52
N ALA A 353 -2.16 2.71 -7.77
CA ALA A 353 -2.96 1.49 -7.78
C ALA A 353 -2.55 0.55 -8.93
N LEU A 354 -2.35 1.06 -10.13
CA LEU A 354 -1.84 0.32 -11.28
C LEU A 354 -0.43 -0.24 -11.01
N TYR A 355 0.45 0.59 -10.43
CA TYR A 355 1.78 0.16 -10.03
C TYR A 355 1.71 -0.99 -9.02
N THR A 356 0.97 -0.81 -7.94
CA THR A 356 0.92 -1.75 -6.83
C THR A 356 0.26 -3.07 -7.20
N SER A 357 -0.89 -3.03 -7.89
CA SER A 357 -1.58 -4.24 -8.38
C SER A 357 -0.70 -5.06 -9.32
N SER A 358 0.00 -4.41 -10.24
CA SER A 358 0.88 -5.10 -11.17
C SER A 358 2.09 -5.75 -10.47
N ARG A 359 2.70 -5.13 -9.46
CA ARG A 359 3.81 -5.71 -8.68
C ARG A 359 3.34 -6.86 -7.81
N MET A 360 2.15 -6.77 -7.22
CA MET A 360 1.58 -7.88 -6.46
C MET A 360 1.29 -9.07 -7.37
N LEU A 361 0.67 -8.85 -8.53
CA LEU A 361 0.40 -9.93 -9.50
C LEU A 361 1.69 -10.57 -10.04
N PHE A 362 2.73 -9.76 -10.28
CA PHE A 362 4.06 -10.25 -10.65
C PHE A 362 4.67 -11.13 -9.54
N SER A 363 4.57 -10.71 -8.29
CA SER A 363 5.07 -11.49 -7.15
C SER A 363 4.32 -12.81 -6.98
N LEU A 364 2.98 -12.80 -7.14
CA LEU A 364 2.17 -14.01 -7.16
C LEU A 364 2.59 -14.94 -8.30
N GLY A 365 2.83 -14.40 -9.50
CA GLY A 365 3.33 -15.16 -10.65
C GLY A 365 4.69 -15.80 -10.40
N LYS A 366 5.63 -15.08 -9.79
CA LYS A 366 6.95 -15.63 -9.39
C LYS A 366 6.86 -16.80 -8.43
N ARG A 367 5.87 -16.78 -7.54
CA ARG A 367 5.60 -17.92 -6.65
C ARG A 367 4.81 -19.03 -7.33
N GLY A 368 4.35 -18.84 -8.59
CA GLY A 368 3.48 -19.75 -9.30
C GLY A 368 2.03 -19.73 -8.80
N ASP A 369 1.60 -18.65 -8.15
CA ASP A 369 0.26 -18.42 -7.61
C ASP A 369 -0.64 -17.67 -8.60
N ALA A 370 -0.07 -17.12 -9.67
CA ALA A 370 -0.73 -16.46 -10.78
C ALA A 370 -0.18 -16.98 -12.11
N PRO A 371 -0.86 -16.70 -13.25
CA PRO A 371 -0.40 -17.15 -14.56
C PRO A 371 1.06 -16.75 -14.84
N ALA A 372 1.86 -17.66 -15.39
CA ALA A 372 3.29 -17.45 -15.66
C ALA A 372 3.56 -16.22 -16.54
N MET A 373 2.62 -15.84 -17.41
CA MET A 373 2.72 -14.62 -18.22
C MET A 373 2.88 -13.34 -17.39
N SER A 374 2.33 -13.29 -16.16
CA SER A 374 2.45 -12.12 -15.27
C SER A 374 3.90 -11.83 -14.84
N THR A 375 4.80 -12.80 -14.98
CA THR A 375 6.24 -12.63 -14.63
C THR A 375 7.09 -12.07 -15.78
N ARG A 376 6.51 -11.92 -16.96
CA ARG A 376 7.26 -11.39 -18.11
C ARG A 376 7.44 -9.89 -17.99
N THR A 377 8.68 -9.44 -18.09
CA THR A 377 9.06 -8.01 -18.07
C THR A 377 9.47 -7.55 -19.47
N ASN A 378 9.28 -6.25 -19.73
CA ASN A 378 9.81 -5.59 -20.92
C ASN A 378 11.31 -5.27 -20.76
N LYS A 379 11.92 -4.62 -21.77
CA LYS A 379 13.35 -4.22 -21.74
C LYS A 379 13.67 -3.25 -20.58
N SER A 380 12.67 -2.53 -20.08
CA SER A 380 12.79 -1.61 -18.94
C SER A 380 12.48 -2.28 -17.59
N GLY A 381 12.43 -3.61 -17.51
CA GLY A 381 12.14 -4.33 -16.27
C GLY A 381 10.70 -4.18 -15.74
N THR A 382 9.77 -3.65 -16.54
CA THR A 382 8.36 -3.47 -16.14
C THR A 382 7.55 -4.72 -16.47
N PRO A 383 6.73 -5.24 -15.54
CA PRO A 383 5.93 -6.44 -15.74
C PRO A 383 4.67 -6.15 -16.58
N TYR A 384 4.83 -6.01 -17.88
CA TYR A 384 3.81 -5.49 -18.80
C TYR A 384 2.52 -6.32 -18.83
N TRP A 385 2.60 -7.65 -18.74
CA TRP A 385 1.40 -8.49 -18.66
C TRP A 385 0.66 -8.34 -17.36
N ALA A 386 1.38 -8.16 -16.24
CA ALA A 386 0.73 -7.91 -14.96
C ALA A 386 0.01 -6.55 -14.95
N VAL A 387 0.58 -5.51 -15.60
CA VAL A 387 -0.09 -4.23 -15.81
C VAL A 387 -1.36 -4.42 -16.62
N MET A 388 -1.27 -5.09 -17.80
CA MET A 388 -2.42 -5.31 -18.69
C MET A 388 -3.55 -6.12 -18.06
N LEU A 389 -3.20 -7.17 -17.31
CA LEU A 389 -4.19 -7.99 -16.60
C LEU A 389 -4.90 -7.21 -15.49
N SER A 390 -4.16 -6.40 -14.71
CA SER A 390 -4.76 -5.56 -13.66
C SER A 390 -5.64 -4.47 -14.27
N THR A 391 -5.20 -3.82 -15.35
CA THR A 391 -6.01 -2.84 -16.09
C THR A 391 -7.28 -3.47 -16.68
N GLY A 392 -7.18 -4.65 -17.29
CA GLY A 392 -8.32 -5.36 -17.84
C GLY A 392 -9.37 -5.70 -16.78
N ALA A 393 -8.93 -6.18 -15.60
CA ALA A 393 -9.82 -6.43 -14.48
C ALA A 393 -10.48 -5.12 -13.97
N ALA A 394 -9.72 -4.01 -13.90
CA ALA A 394 -10.26 -2.71 -13.52
C ALA A 394 -11.31 -2.20 -14.51
N PHE A 395 -11.12 -2.40 -15.82
CA PHE A 395 -12.14 -2.05 -16.82
C PHE A 395 -13.45 -2.83 -16.64
N LEU A 396 -13.38 -4.10 -16.26
CA LEU A 396 -14.58 -4.87 -15.94
C LEU A 396 -15.32 -4.27 -14.73
N CYS A 397 -14.58 -3.83 -13.70
CA CYS A 397 -15.16 -3.13 -12.55
C CYS A 397 -15.71 -1.75 -12.94
N THR A 398 -15.05 -1.01 -13.84
CA THR A 398 -15.54 0.27 -14.37
C THR A 398 -16.86 0.09 -15.11
N PHE A 399 -16.96 -0.95 -15.94
CA PHE A 399 -18.20 -1.27 -16.64
C PHE A 399 -19.34 -1.60 -15.66
N ALA A 400 -19.07 -2.38 -14.61
CA ALA A 400 -20.05 -2.66 -13.57
C ALA A 400 -20.50 -1.38 -12.85
N ASN A 401 -19.58 -0.43 -12.58
CA ASN A 401 -19.89 0.88 -12.02
C ASN A 401 -20.77 1.74 -12.94
N TYR A 402 -20.59 1.64 -14.26
CA TYR A 402 -21.44 2.33 -15.23
C TYR A 402 -22.90 1.87 -15.17
N VAL A 403 -23.14 0.58 -14.91
CA VAL A 403 -24.50 0.01 -14.84
C VAL A 403 -25.23 0.43 -13.55
N ALA A 404 -24.52 0.59 -12.41
CA ALA A 404 -25.10 0.95 -11.12
C ALA A 404 -24.15 1.84 -10.29
N PRO A 405 -23.89 3.10 -10.68
CA PRO A 405 -22.75 3.86 -10.18
C PRO A 405 -22.79 4.16 -8.67
N ALA A 406 -23.91 4.58 -8.10
CA ALA A 406 -23.97 4.96 -6.68
C ALA A 406 -23.79 3.78 -5.74
N ALA A 407 -24.59 2.72 -5.90
CA ALA A 407 -24.52 1.54 -5.07
C ALA A 407 -23.19 0.79 -5.20
N VAL A 408 -22.62 0.77 -6.42
CA VAL A 408 -21.32 0.13 -6.66
C VAL A 408 -20.20 0.92 -5.97
N PHE A 409 -20.19 2.26 -6.03
CA PHE A 409 -19.19 3.08 -5.38
C PHE A 409 -19.16 2.86 -3.86
N GLU A 410 -20.32 2.92 -3.20
CA GLU A 410 -20.43 2.70 -1.75
C GLU A 410 -20.01 1.28 -1.35
N PHE A 411 -20.44 0.26 -2.12
CA PHE A 411 -20.03 -1.12 -1.89
C PHE A 411 -18.51 -1.31 -2.03
N LEU A 412 -17.90 -0.73 -3.07
CA LEU A 412 -16.46 -0.82 -3.28
C LEU A 412 -15.68 -0.13 -2.16
N LEU A 413 -16.16 1.04 -1.71
CA LEU A 413 -15.53 1.80 -0.63
C LEU A 413 -15.53 1.00 0.69
N ALA A 414 -16.69 0.49 1.09
CA ALA A 414 -16.83 -0.27 2.33
C ALA A 414 -16.11 -1.64 2.26
N SER A 415 -16.25 -2.37 1.15
CA SER A 415 -15.54 -3.64 0.93
C SER A 415 -14.03 -3.45 0.94
N SER A 416 -13.53 -2.33 0.42
CA SER A 416 -12.10 -2.00 0.44
C SER A 416 -11.58 -1.84 1.87
N GLY A 417 -12.33 -1.19 2.76
CA GLY A 417 -11.97 -1.03 4.17
C GLY A 417 -11.88 -2.37 4.91
N ALA A 418 -12.81 -3.28 4.65
CA ALA A 418 -12.79 -4.62 5.26
C ALA A 418 -11.60 -5.46 4.79
N ILE A 419 -11.24 -5.41 3.50
CA ILE A 419 -10.03 -6.07 2.97
C ILE A 419 -8.78 -5.51 3.66
N ALA A 420 -8.72 -4.20 3.89
CA ALA A 420 -7.61 -3.56 4.58
C ALA A 420 -7.37 -4.14 5.98
N LEU A 421 -8.44 -4.30 6.77
CA LEU A 421 -8.36 -4.90 8.10
C LEU A 421 -7.87 -6.35 8.06
N LEU A 422 -8.29 -7.14 7.07
CA LEU A 422 -7.80 -8.52 6.87
C LEU A 422 -6.32 -8.55 6.50
N VAL A 423 -5.86 -7.64 5.63
CA VAL A 423 -4.44 -7.48 5.30
C VAL A 423 -3.63 -7.17 6.57
N TYR A 424 -4.09 -6.23 7.36
CA TYR A 424 -3.42 -5.82 8.59
C TYR A 424 -3.39 -6.92 9.65
N LEU A 425 -4.47 -7.71 9.76
CA LEU A 425 -4.51 -8.89 10.62
C LEU A 425 -3.44 -9.92 10.23
N VAL A 426 -3.31 -10.20 8.94
CA VAL A 426 -2.28 -11.15 8.44
C VAL A 426 -0.87 -10.60 8.63
N ILE A 427 -0.65 -9.29 8.47
CA ILE A 427 0.63 -8.64 8.77
C ILE A 427 0.99 -8.84 10.25
N ALA A 428 0.04 -8.62 11.17
CA ALA A 428 0.26 -8.78 12.60
C ALA A 428 0.61 -10.22 12.99
N PHE A 429 -0.12 -11.21 12.47
CA PHE A 429 0.20 -12.62 12.70
C PHE A 429 1.54 -13.04 12.09
N SER A 430 1.87 -12.53 10.90
CA SER A 430 3.14 -12.80 10.24
C SER A 430 4.31 -12.25 11.05
N GLN A 431 4.21 -11.00 11.53
CA GLN A 431 5.22 -10.37 12.38
C GLN A 431 5.41 -11.14 13.69
N LEU A 432 4.31 -11.52 14.35
CA LEU A 432 4.36 -12.28 15.61
C LEU A 432 5.17 -13.58 15.46
N ARG A 433 4.94 -14.33 14.36
CA ARG A 433 5.62 -15.59 14.08
C ARG A 433 7.06 -15.38 13.62
N MET A 434 7.30 -14.48 12.66
CA MET A 434 8.64 -14.21 12.15
C MET A 434 9.56 -13.71 13.26
N ARG A 435 9.08 -12.80 14.11
CA ARG A 435 9.88 -12.29 15.22
C ARG A 435 10.26 -13.39 16.22
N LYS A 436 9.30 -14.26 16.61
CA LYS A 436 9.58 -15.40 17.47
C LYS A 436 10.64 -16.33 16.85
N GLN A 437 10.55 -16.61 15.55
CA GLN A 437 11.53 -17.45 14.84
C GLN A 437 12.92 -16.81 14.82
N ARG A 438 13.01 -15.49 14.55
CA ARG A 438 14.28 -14.76 14.51
C ARG A 438 14.92 -14.66 15.89
N MET A 439 14.13 -14.41 16.94
CA MET A 439 14.63 -14.43 18.32
C MET A 439 15.16 -15.79 18.72
N ALA A 440 14.48 -16.88 18.33
CA ALA A 440 14.94 -18.25 18.58
C ALA A 440 16.27 -18.59 17.86
N ARG A 441 16.57 -17.90 16.74
CA ARG A 441 17.83 -18.01 15.99
C ARG A 441 18.92 -17.07 16.50
N GLY A 442 18.64 -16.23 17.51
CA GLY A 442 19.59 -15.25 18.01
C GLY A 442 19.87 -14.08 17.05
N GLU A 443 19.01 -13.85 16.04
CA GLU A 443 19.21 -12.79 15.05
C GLU A 443 19.01 -11.40 15.67
N LYS A 444 19.92 -10.46 15.37
CA LYS A 444 19.78 -9.07 15.81
C LYS A 444 18.65 -8.39 15.04
N ILE A 445 17.69 -7.82 15.78
CA ILE A 445 16.56 -7.07 15.20
C ILE A 445 16.92 -5.58 15.20
N VAL A 446 17.21 -5.04 14.00
CA VAL A 446 17.67 -3.64 13.84
C VAL A 446 16.49 -2.66 13.94
N PHE A 447 15.36 -3.02 13.33
CA PHE A 447 14.12 -2.24 13.34
C PHE A 447 13.03 -3.10 13.99
N SER A 448 12.45 -2.67 15.10
CA SER A 448 11.57 -3.50 15.91
C SER A 448 10.21 -2.85 16.19
N MET A 449 9.18 -3.68 16.30
CA MET A 449 7.88 -3.30 16.87
C MET A 449 8.04 -2.96 18.38
N TRP A 450 7.38 -1.91 18.79
CA TRP A 450 7.37 -1.47 20.20
C TRP A 450 6.61 -2.45 21.09
N LEU A 451 7.01 -2.56 22.35
CA LEU A 451 6.34 -3.35 23.40
C LEU A 451 5.87 -4.75 22.94
N PHE A 452 6.68 -5.39 22.10
CA PHE A 452 6.38 -6.74 21.63
C PHE A 452 6.41 -7.75 22.80
N PRO A 453 5.47 -8.71 22.88
CA PRO A 453 4.37 -8.99 21.93
C PRO A 453 3.06 -8.27 22.25
N GLY A 454 2.99 -7.47 23.31
CA GLY A 454 1.75 -6.87 23.84
C GLY A 454 1.01 -6.03 22.79
N LEU A 455 1.67 -5.04 22.17
CA LEU A 455 1.02 -4.21 21.15
C LEU A 455 0.64 -4.99 19.88
N THR A 456 1.38 -6.04 19.50
CA THR A 456 0.97 -6.89 18.37
C THR A 456 -0.34 -7.62 18.68
N TRP A 457 -0.50 -8.15 19.90
CA TRP A 457 -1.76 -8.75 20.33
C TRP A 457 -2.89 -7.74 20.45
N ALA A 458 -2.62 -6.53 20.97
CA ALA A 458 -3.61 -5.47 21.02
C ALA A 458 -4.16 -5.12 19.64
N VAL A 459 -3.31 -5.03 18.62
CA VAL A 459 -3.71 -4.84 17.23
C VAL A 459 -4.58 -5.98 16.71
N ILE A 460 -4.20 -7.23 16.96
CA ILE A 460 -4.98 -8.41 16.54
C ILE A 460 -6.38 -8.36 17.19
N ILE A 461 -6.44 -8.14 18.50
CA ILE A 461 -7.70 -8.07 19.24
C ILE A 461 -8.57 -6.91 18.74
N PHE A 462 -7.97 -5.72 18.53
CA PHE A 462 -8.69 -4.56 18.00
C PHE A 462 -9.32 -4.85 16.64
N ILE A 463 -8.55 -5.42 15.70
CA ILE A 463 -9.05 -5.73 14.35
C ILE A 463 -10.19 -6.77 14.41
N VAL A 464 -10.01 -7.85 15.18
CA VAL A 464 -11.04 -8.89 15.33
C VAL A 464 -12.30 -8.32 15.97
N ALA A 465 -12.16 -7.51 17.03
CA ALA A 465 -13.29 -6.85 17.66
C ALA A 465 -14.00 -5.89 16.71
N ALA A 466 -13.26 -5.06 15.96
CA ALA A 466 -13.84 -4.15 14.97
C ALA A 466 -14.66 -4.91 13.90
N LEU A 467 -14.09 -5.94 13.27
CA LEU A 467 -14.79 -6.77 12.28
C LEU A 467 -16.03 -7.46 12.88
N THR A 468 -15.93 -7.93 14.12
CA THR A 468 -17.07 -8.58 14.81
C THR A 468 -18.19 -7.58 15.08
N ILE A 469 -17.88 -6.40 15.62
CA ILE A 469 -18.89 -5.37 15.91
C ILE A 469 -19.59 -4.93 14.61
N MET A 470 -18.84 -4.69 13.55
CA MET A 470 -19.37 -4.27 12.25
C MET A 470 -20.30 -5.33 11.62
N LEU A 471 -20.07 -6.63 11.87
CA LEU A 471 -20.95 -7.71 11.42
C LEU A 471 -22.36 -7.60 12.02
N PHE A 472 -22.49 -7.03 13.22
CA PHE A 472 -23.77 -6.82 13.90
C PHE A 472 -24.43 -5.47 13.54
N GLN A 473 -23.74 -4.57 12.85
CA GLN A 473 -24.30 -3.30 12.36
C GLN A 473 -25.00 -3.53 11.01
N GLU A 474 -26.28 -3.19 10.91
CA GLU A 474 -27.07 -3.41 9.68
C GLU A 474 -26.46 -2.69 8.47
N ALA A 475 -25.99 -1.46 8.66
CA ALA A 475 -25.38 -0.64 7.61
C ALA A 475 -24.13 -1.27 6.95
N HIS A 476 -23.38 -2.09 7.68
CA HIS A 476 -22.10 -2.66 7.21
C HIS A 476 -22.12 -4.18 7.05
N ARG A 477 -23.23 -4.82 7.43
CA ARG A 477 -23.35 -6.29 7.42
C ARG A 477 -23.15 -6.89 6.04
N VAL A 478 -23.74 -6.28 5.01
CA VAL A 478 -23.69 -6.79 3.64
C VAL A 478 -22.25 -6.75 3.10
N GLU A 479 -21.54 -5.63 3.30
CA GLU A 479 -20.15 -5.48 2.84
C GLU A 479 -19.21 -6.44 3.56
N ILE A 480 -19.36 -6.60 4.88
CA ILE A 480 -18.53 -7.53 5.67
C ILE A 480 -18.80 -8.99 5.28
N LEU A 481 -20.06 -9.36 5.07
CA LEU A 481 -20.40 -10.71 4.62
C LEU A 481 -19.88 -10.97 3.20
N ALA A 482 -20.02 -10.02 2.28
CA ALA A 482 -19.49 -10.14 0.92
C ALA A 482 -17.97 -10.27 0.90
N THR A 483 -17.26 -9.42 1.66
CA THR A 483 -15.80 -9.50 1.80
C THR A 483 -15.36 -10.79 2.50
N GLY A 484 -16.11 -11.23 3.52
CA GLY A 484 -15.90 -12.49 4.21
C GLY A 484 -16.04 -13.69 3.28
N LEU A 485 -17.10 -13.72 2.47
CA LEU A 485 -17.34 -14.78 1.48
C LEU A 485 -16.22 -14.82 0.42
N LEU A 486 -15.83 -13.67 -0.13
CA LEU A 486 -14.72 -13.55 -1.06
C LEU A 486 -13.43 -14.08 -0.41
N SER A 487 -13.16 -13.68 0.83
CA SER A 487 -11.97 -14.12 1.56
C SER A 487 -11.96 -15.62 1.78
N LEU A 488 -13.10 -16.21 2.14
CA LEU A 488 -13.25 -17.67 2.31
C LEU A 488 -13.02 -18.42 0.99
N MET A 489 -13.53 -17.91 -0.13
CA MET A 489 -13.29 -18.50 -1.45
C MET A 489 -11.80 -18.48 -1.80
N VAL A 490 -11.12 -17.35 -1.57
CA VAL A 490 -9.69 -17.22 -1.84
C VAL A 490 -8.85 -18.10 -0.90
N VAL A 491 -9.23 -18.21 0.39
CA VAL A 491 -8.61 -19.14 1.35
C VAL A 491 -8.77 -20.59 0.87
N ALA A 492 -9.95 -20.99 0.47
CA ALA A 492 -10.20 -22.35 -0.04
C ALA A 492 -9.33 -22.64 -1.27
N ALA A 493 -9.26 -21.72 -2.22
CA ALA A 493 -8.36 -21.82 -3.37
C ALA A 493 -6.88 -21.95 -2.94
N GLY A 494 -6.42 -21.11 -2.00
CA GLY A 494 -5.06 -21.15 -1.47
C GLY A 494 -4.73 -22.47 -0.77
N LEU A 495 -5.67 -23.04 -0.02
CA LEU A 495 -5.51 -24.37 0.61
C LEU A 495 -5.41 -25.49 -0.43
N LEU A 496 -6.22 -25.44 -1.50
CA LEU A 496 -6.18 -26.40 -2.59
C LEU A 496 -4.84 -26.34 -3.34
N VAL A 497 -4.37 -25.15 -3.70
CA VAL A 497 -3.06 -24.94 -4.34
C VAL A 497 -1.93 -25.44 -3.43
N SER A 498 -1.97 -25.10 -2.15
CA SER A 498 -0.99 -25.58 -1.15
C SER A 498 -0.94 -27.11 -1.05
N ARG A 499 -2.10 -27.78 -1.07
CA ARG A 499 -2.19 -29.24 -1.04
C ARG A 499 -1.60 -29.88 -2.30
N ARG A 500 -1.93 -29.37 -3.49
CA ARG A 500 -1.38 -29.86 -4.77
C ARG A 500 0.14 -29.78 -4.79
N ARG A 501 0.73 -28.65 -4.42
CA ARG A 501 2.19 -28.48 -4.34
C ARG A 501 2.87 -29.45 -3.36
N LYS A 502 2.22 -29.73 -2.20
CA LYS A 502 2.76 -30.73 -1.27
C LYS A 502 2.76 -32.14 -1.86
N MET A 503 1.72 -32.49 -2.63
CA MET A 503 1.64 -33.80 -3.29
C MET A 503 2.68 -33.93 -4.41
N GLU A 504 2.86 -32.91 -5.24
CA GLU A 504 3.89 -32.88 -6.30
C GLU A 504 5.31 -33.04 -5.73
N LYS A 505 5.63 -32.32 -4.62
CA LYS A 505 6.92 -32.47 -3.94
C LYS A 505 7.12 -33.87 -3.36
N ARG A 506 6.08 -34.50 -2.82
CA ARG A 506 6.15 -35.88 -2.31
C ARG A 506 6.31 -36.91 -3.43
N GLY A 507 5.60 -36.72 -4.56
CA GLY A 507 5.75 -37.58 -5.72
C GLY A 507 7.14 -37.49 -6.35
N ALA A 508 7.74 -36.31 -6.41
CA ALA A 508 9.10 -36.12 -6.91
C ALA A 508 10.19 -36.74 -6.01
N VAL A 509 9.96 -36.83 -4.69
CA VAL A 509 10.89 -37.48 -3.74
C VAL A 509 10.79 -39.00 -3.82
N VAL A 510 9.67 -39.57 -4.23
CA VAL A 510 9.48 -41.01 -4.39
C VAL A 510 10.07 -41.56 -5.70
N LEU A 511 10.27 -40.66 -6.70
CA LEU A 511 10.81 -41.04 -8.01
C LEU A 511 12.34 -40.81 -8.15
N ASN A 512 13.00 -40.29 -7.13
CA ASN A 512 14.46 -40.16 -6.99
C ASN A 512 14.97 -41.04 -5.88
#